data_e546e20183f5e44b3f449fd8b64c4c1c
#
_entry.id   e546e20183f5e44b3f449fd8b64c4c1c
#
_cell.length_a   1.000
_cell.length_b   1.000
_cell.length_c   1.000
_cell.angle_alpha   90.00
_cell.angle_beta   90.00
_cell.angle_gamma   90.00
#
_symmetry.space_group_name_H-M   'P 1'
#
loop_
_entity.id
_entity.type
_entity.pdbx_description
1 polymer ?
#
loop_
_entity_poly.entity_id
_entity_poly.type
_entity_poly.pdbx_seq_one_letter_code
_entity_poly.pdbx_strand_id
1 'polypeptide(L)'
;MDRYPGCIGAFIAEMDYGLAPCVAEAIEKATERGALGYIPDPWKKEVARSCAAWQRRYGWEVDPTCIRPVPDVLEAFEVFLREIVRAGNSIVVPTPAYMPFLSVPAPVWRGGP
;
A
#
# COMPACT_ATOMS: atom_id res chain seq x y z
N MET A 1 -4.49 22.07 3.88
CA MET A 1 -4.73 22.09 5.33
C MET A 1 -5.43 23.36 5.83
N ASP A 2 -5.63 24.37 5.01
CA ASP A 2 -6.06 25.70 5.49
C ASP A 2 -7.57 25.98 5.49
N ARG A 3 -8.39 24.94 5.31
CA ARG A 3 -9.85 25.12 5.25
C ARG A 3 -10.45 25.48 6.63
N TYR A 4 -9.72 25.15 7.72
CA TYR A 4 -10.14 25.39 9.09
C TYR A 4 -8.94 25.87 9.93
N PRO A 5 -8.61 27.18 9.87
CA PRO A 5 -7.51 27.74 10.64
C PRO A 5 -7.66 27.46 12.14
N GLY A 6 -6.58 27.06 12.79
CA GLY A 6 -6.57 26.75 14.22
C GLY A 6 -7.05 25.34 14.59
N CYS A 7 -7.44 24.51 13.62
CA CYS A 7 -7.79 23.12 13.85
C CYS A 7 -6.61 22.19 13.61
N ILE A 8 -6.49 21.14 14.41
CA ILE A 8 -5.55 20.05 14.18
C ILE A 8 -6.19 19.07 13.19
N GLY A 9 -5.53 18.86 12.03
CA GLY A 9 -6.00 17.91 11.04
C GLY A 9 -5.72 16.47 11.50
N ALA A 10 -6.76 15.66 11.70
CA ALA A 10 -6.64 14.27 12.11
C ALA A 10 -7.51 13.31 11.27
N PHE A 11 -7.84 13.70 10.05
CA PHE A 11 -8.73 12.93 9.16
C PHE A 11 -7.97 11.94 8.25
N ILE A 12 -6.67 12.13 8.08
CA ILE A 12 -5.77 11.21 7.37
C ILE A 12 -4.75 10.68 8.38
N ALA A 13 -4.41 9.40 8.27
CA ALA A 13 -3.42 8.74 9.13
C ALA A 13 -1.99 9.12 8.73
N GLU A 14 -1.71 10.41 8.67
CA GLU A 14 -0.37 10.96 8.51
C GLU A 14 0.24 11.24 9.88
N MET A 15 1.54 11.06 9.97
CA MET A 15 2.31 11.35 11.19
C MET A 15 3.06 12.66 11.02
N ASP A 16 2.92 13.56 11.99
CA ASP A 16 3.67 14.83 12.03
C ASP A 16 5.13 14.64 12.49
N TYR A 17 5.58 13.40 12.59
CA TYR A 17 6.97 13.05 12.91
C TYR A 17 7.83 13.08 11.66
N GLY A 18 9.06 13.56 11.80
CA GLY A 18 10.07 13.43 10.76
C GLY A 18 10.45 11.96 10.48
N LEU A 19 11.16 11.74 9.40
CA LEU A 19 11.70 10.41 9.08
C LEU A 19 12.68 9.94 10.16
N ALA A 20 12.67 8.65 10.47
CA ALA A 20 13.70 8.05 11.29
C ALA A 20 15.09 8.30 10.62
N PRO A 21 16.12 8.66 11.39
CA PRO A 21 17.44 9.02 10.82
C PRO A 21 17.99 7.96 9.87
N CYS A 22 17.86 6.68 10.21
CA CYS A 22 18.32 5.58 9.36
C CYS A 22 17.57 5.48 8.02
N VAL A 23 16.30 5.89 7.98
CA VAL A 23 15.49 5.92 6.74
C VAL A 23 15.93 7.11 5.88
N ALA A 24 16.10 8.28 6.50
CA ALA A 24 16.58 9.48 5.80
C ALA A 24 17.95 9.22 5.15
N GLU A 25 18.89 8.66 5.89
CA GLU A 25 20.23 8.29 5.40
C GLU A 25 20.18 7.27 4.24
N ALA A 26 19.27 6.29 4.32
CA ALA A 26 19.12 5.30 3.27
C ALA A 26 18.58 5.91 1.96
N ILE A 27 17.64 6.87 2.06
CA ILE A 27 17.11 7.62 0.92
C ILE A 27 18.20 8.49 0.30
N GLU A 28 18.94 9.22 1.11
CA GLU A 28 20.05 10.07 0.65
C GLU A 28 21.07 9.26 -0.14
N LYS A 29 21.56 8.15 0.43
CA LYS A 29 22.48 7.23 -0.24
C LYS A 29 21.93 6.64 -1.54
N ALA A 30 20.62 6.34 -1.59
CA ALA A 30 19.99 5.83 -2.80
C ALA A 30 19.96 6.91 -3.91
N THR A 31 19.68 8.14 -3.53
CA THR A 31 19.65 9.29 -4.44
C THR A 31 21.04 9.61 -4.99
N GLU A 32 22.07 9.64 -4.14
CA GLU A 32 23.46 9.87 -4.53
C GLU A 32 23.97 8.82 -5.53
N ARG A 33 23.53 7.58 -5.38
CA ARG A 33 23.86 6.48 -6.31
C ARG A 33 23.09 6.53 -7.63
N GLY A 34 22.14 7.44 -7.79
CA GLY A 34 21.25 7.50 -8.95
C GLY A 34 20.34 6.28 -9.07
N ALA A 35 20.02 5.59 -7.96
CA ALA A 35 19.23 4.36 -7.93
C ALA A 35 17.72 4.63 -8.06
N LEU A 36 17.33 5.42 -9.08
CA LEU A 36 15.95 5.86 -9.30
C LEU A 36 15.29 5.18 -10.52
N GLY A 37 15.89 4.11 -11.00
CA GLY A 37 15.37 3.34 -12.14
C GLY A 37 14.49 2.17 -11.74
N TYR A 38 14.37 1.19 -12.65
CA TYR A 38 13.65 -0.05 -12.38
C TYR A 38 14.27 -0.80 -11.20
N ILE A 39 13.41 -1.42 -10.38
CA ILE A 39 13.85 -2.23 -9.25
C ILE A 39 14.52 -3.51 -9.76
N PRO A 40 15.83 -3.73 -9.51
CA PRO A 40 16.52 -4.97 -9.88
C PRO A 40 15.92 -6.20 -9.19
N ASP A 41 15.96 -7.36 -9.83
CA ASP A 41 15.38 -8.60 -9.28
C ASP A 41 15.89 -9.01 -7.88
N PRO A 42 17.18 -8.84 -7.53
CA PRO A 42 17.64 -9.11 -6.18
C PRO A 42 16.89 -8.26 -5.12
N TRP A 43 16.60 -7.00 -5.42
CA TRP A 43 15.89 -6.09 -4.52
C TRP A 43 14.42 -6.44 -4.36
N LYS A 44 13.77 -6.88 -5.45
CA LYS A 44 12.38 -7.39 -5.37
C LYS A 44 12.29 -8.58 -4.41
N LYS A 45 13.26 -9.50 -4.50
CA LYS A 45 13.34 -10.65 -3.61
C LYS A 45 13.58 -10.25 -2.16
N GLU A 46 14.41 -9.25 -1.93
CA GLU A 46 14.71 -8.75 -0.59
C GLU A 46 13.50 -8.05 0.04
N VAL A 47 12.79 -7.22 -0.72
CA VAL A 47 11.52 -6.61 -0.27
C VAL A 47 10.51 -7.70 0.10
N ALA A 48 10.35 -8.72 -0.72
CA ALA A 48 9.44 -9.83 -0.46
C ALA A 48 9.82 -10.61 0.81
N ARG A 49 11.11 -10.89 1.03
CA ARG A 49 11.61 -11.53 2.26
C ARG A 49 11.37 -10.67 3.50
N SER A 50 11.64 -9.38 3.41
CA SER A 50 11.43 -8.43 4.51
C SER A 50 9.95 -8.35 4.87
N CYS A 51 9.07 -8.33 3.88
CA CYS A 51 7.63 -8.34 4.08
C CYS A 51 7.18 -9.65 4.77
N ALA A 52 7.63 -10.82 4.28
CA ALA A 52 7.32 -12.10 4.89
C ALA A 52 7.81 -12.18 6.36
N ALA A 53 9.04 -11.71 6.62
CA ALA A 53 9.59 -11.67 7.97
C ALA A 53 8.78 -10.77 8.91
N TRP A 54 8.26 -9.66 8.39
CA TRP A 54 7.39 -8.78 9.15
C TRP A 54 6.06 -9.46 9.51
N GLN A 55 5.40 -10.11 8.55
CA GLN A 55 4.12 -10.80 8.76
C GLN A 55 4.22 -11.94 9.77
N ARG A 56 5.38 -12.63 9.82
CA ARG A 56 5.64 -13.67 10.82
C ARG A 56 5.47 -13.19 12.27
N ARG A 57 5.72 -11.92 12.55
CA ARG A 57 5.51 -11.31 13.88
C ARG A 57 4.05 -11.38 14.35
N TYR A 58 3.13 -11.52 13.41
CA TYR A 58 1.68 -11.64 13.65
C TYR A 58 1.18 -13.09 13.49
N GLY A 59 2.10 -14.05 13.41
CA GLY A 59 1.76 -15.47 13.26
C GLY A 59 1.35 -15.86 11.83
N TRP A 60 1.57 -14.99 10.84
CA TRP A 60 1.26 -15.30 9.45
C TRP A 60 2.52 -15.67 8.67
N GLU A 61 2.66 -16.98 8.37
CA GLU A 61 3.74 -17.53 7.54
C GLU A 61 3.37 -17.38 6.05
N VAL A 62 4.06 -16.50 5.36
CA VAL A 62 3.87 -16.24 3.94
C VAL A 62 5.13 -16.63 3.17
N ASP A 63 4.97 -17.38 2.08
CA ASP A 63 6.08 -17.64 1.16
C ASP A 63 6.46 -16.33 0.45
N PRO A 64 7.72 -15.88 0.55
CA PRO A 64 8.19 -14.67 -0.13
C PRO A 64 7.98 -14.71 -1.65
N THR A 65 7.93 -15.89 -2.26
CA THR A 65 7.67 -16.03 -3.70
C THR A 65 6.25 -15.64 -4.11
N CYS A 66 5.32 -15.64 -3.15
CA CYS A 66 3.92 -15.23 -3.35
C CYS A 66 3.70 -13.71 -3.14
N ILE A 67 4.74 -12.98 -2.71
CA ILE A 67 4.63 -11.54 -2.44
C ILE A 67 5.00 -10.75 -3.69
N ARG A 68 4.13 -9.81 -4.05
CA ARG A 68 4.35 -8.85 -5.15
C ARG A 68 4.17 -7.44 -4.61
N PRO A 69 5.18 -6.58 -4.72
CA PRO A 69 5.04 -5.18 -4.33
C PRO A 69 4.12 -4.45 -5.31
N VAL A 70 3.27 -3.62 -4.76
CA VAL A 70 2.42 -2.67 -5.47
C VAL A 70 2.63 -1.28 -4.87
N PRO A 71 2.28 -0.20 -5.59
CA PRO A 71 2.50 1.16 -5.10
C PRO A 71 1.83 1.46 -3.76
N ASP A 72 0.59 0.99 -3.59
CA ASP A 72 -0.17 1.18 -2.36
C ASP A 72 -1.27 0.10 -2.17
N VAL A 73 -2.00 0.21 -1.06
CA VAL A 73 -3.08 -0.73 -0.69
C VAL A 73 -4.28 -0.62 -1.63
N LEU A 74 -4.58 0.58 -2.15
CA LEU A 74 -5.75 0.78 -3.02
C LEU A 74 -5.51 0.14 -4.38
N GLU A 75 -4.30 0.23 -4.93
CA GLU A 75 -3.93 -0.49 -6.16
C GLU A 75 -4.06 -2.00 -5.96
N ALA A 76 -3.58 -2.53 -4.82
CA ALA A 76 -3.76 -3.94 -4.49
C ALA A 76 -5.25 -4.32 -4.42
N PHE A 77 -6.08 -3.46 -3.85
CA PHE A 77 -7.52 -3.68 -3.74
C PHE A 77 -8.22 -3.64 -5.10
N GLU A 78 -7.85 -2.71 -5.98
CA GLU A 78 -8.37 -2.66 -7.36
C GLU A 78 -8.01 -3.90 -8.16
N VAL A 79 -6.75 -4.33 -8.08
CA VAL A 79 -6.30 -5.58 -8.73
C VAL A 79 -7.09 -6.78 -8.20
N PHE A 80 -7.27 -6.88 -6.88
CA PHE A 80 -8.07 -7.93 -6.27
C PHE A 80 -9.53 -7.93 -6.79
N LEU A 81 -10.17 -6.76 -6.83
CA LEU A 81 -11.53 -6.63 -7.34
C LEU A 81 -11.63 -7.05 -8.81
N ARG A 82 -10.66 -6.68 -9.62
CA ARG A 82 -10.65 -6.95 -11.06
C ARG A 82 -10.38 -8.41 -11.39
N GLU A 83 -9.44 -9.04 -10.66
CA GLU A 83 -8.94 -10.37 -11.00
C GLU A 83 -9.64 -11.50 -10.23
N ILE A 84 -10.14 -11.21 -9.03
CA ILE A 84 -10.67 -12.24 -8.11
C ILE A 84 -12.20 -12.18 -8.02
N VAL A 85 -12.77 -10.97 -8.02
CA VAL A 85 -14.22 -10.79 -7.84
C VAL A 85 -14.92 -10.89 -9.19
N ARG A 86 -15.84 -11.85 -9.31
CA ARG A 86 -16.60 -12.04 -10.55
C ARG A 86 -17.68 -10.96 -10.69
N ALA A 87 -17.98 -10.56 -11.93
CA ALA A 87 -19.08 -9.66 -12.23
C ALA A 87 -20.40 -10.18 -11.62
N GLY A 88 -21.15 -9.29 -11.00
CA GLY A 88 -22.41 -9.63 -10.33
C GLY A 88 -22.28 -10.09 -8.88
N ASN A 89 -21.07 -10.34 -8.38
CA ASN A 89 -20.86 -10.64 -6.97
C ASN A 89 -20.92 -9.36 -6.12
N SER A 90 -21.20 -9.51 -4.84
CA SER A 90 -21.13 -8.42 -3.86
C SER A 90 -19.85 -8.57 -3.02
N ILE A 91 -19.35 -7.46 -2.54
CA ILE A 91 -18.30 -7.42 -1.53
C ILE A 91 -18.86 -6.88 -0.22
N VAL A 92 -18.36 -7.40 0.90
CA VAL A 92 -18.71 -6.91 2.22
C VAL A 92 -17.55 -6.04 2.73
N VAL A 93 -17.84 -4.79 3.05
CA VAL A 93 -16.90 -3.85 3.64
C VAL A 93 -17.35 -3.55 5.06
N PRO A 94 -16.59 -3.98 6.09
CA PRO A 94 -16.90 -3.62 7.48
C PRO A 94 -16.75 -2.11 7.68
N THR A 95 -17.72 -1.51 8.37
CA THR A 95 -17.70 -0.07 8.69
C THR A 95 -17.67 0.16 10.20
N PRO A 96 -17.03 1.25 10.66
CA PRO A 96 -16.40 2.33 9.88
C PRO A 96 -15.15 1.87 9.14
N ALA A 97 -14.95 2.36 7.90
CA ALA A 97 -13.83 2.02 7.03
C ALA A 97 -13.19 3.28 6.44
N TYR A 98 -11.96 3.15 5.98
CA TYR A 98 -11.30 4.17 5.19
C TYR A 98 -12.08 4.43 3.90
N MET A 99 -12.39 5.69 3.63
CA MET A 99 -13.31 6.11 2.57
C MET A 99 -13.10 5.48 1.19
N PRO A 100 -11.87 5.33 0.69
CA PRO A 100 -11.61 4.71 -0.61
C PRO A 100 -12.11 3.28 -0.73
N PHE A 101 -12.14 2.48 0.34
CA PHE A 101 -12.71 1.13 0.29
C PHE A 101 -14.20 1.12 -0.04
N LEU A 102 -14.90 2.24 0.16
CA LEU A 102 -16.30 2.39 -0.18
C LEU A 102 -16.51 2.95 -1.59
N SER A 103 -15.55 3.71 -2.12
CA SER A 103 -15.64 4.38 -3.41
C SER A 103 -14.98 3.63 -4.57
N VAL A 104 -13.86 2.94 -4.31
CA VAL A 104 -13.09 2.19 -5.33
C VAL A 104 -13.90 1.07 -6.01
N PRO A 105 -14.77 0.30 -5.32
CA PRO A 105 -15.51 -0.76 -5.99
C PRO A 105 -16.42 -0.30 -7.13
N ALA A 106 -17.03 0.88 -7.01
CA ALA A 106 -18.03 1.35 -7.95
C ALA A 106 -17.51 1.57 -9.40
N PRO A 107 -16.38 2.24 -9.65
CA PRO A 107 -15.82 2.38 -10.99
C PRO A 107 -15.26 1.08 -11.56
N VAL A 108 -14.63 0.25 -10.74
CA VAL A 108 -14.10 -1.05 -11.16
C VAL A 108 -15.23 -1.99 -11.62
N TRP A 109 -16.37 -1.90 -10.97
CA TRP A 109 -17.56 -2.72 -11.30
C TRP A 109 -18.28 -2.29 -12.58
N ARG A 110 -18.17 -1.02 -12.98
CA ARG A 110 -18.77 -0.49 -14.22
C ARG A 110 -17.95 -0.77 -15.46
N GLY A 111 -16.75 -1.29 -15.34
CA GLY A 111 -15.84 -1.65 -16.43
C GLY A 111 -16.02 -3.08 -16.96
N GLY A 112 -17.18 -3.70 -16.76
CA GLY A 112 -17.54 -4.95 -17.43
C GLY A 112 -17.78 -4.72 -18.93
N PRO A 113 -17.57 -5.77 -19.75
CA PRO A 113 -17.65 -5.68 -21.19
C PRO A 113 -19.00 -5.18 -21.69
#